data_5c8e350c5f93fc4574563f4fd5adb9ce
#
_entry.id   5c8e350c5f93fc4574563f4fd5adb9ce
#
_cell.length_a   1.000
_cell.length_b   1.000
_cell.length_c   1.000
_cell.angle_alpha   90.00
_cell.angle_beta   90.00
_cell.angle_gamma   90.00
#
_symmetry.space_group_name_H-M   'P 1'
#
loop_
_entity.id
_entity.type
_entity.pdbx_description
1 polymer ?
#
loop_
_entity_poly.entity_id
_entity_poly.type
_entity_poly.pdbx_seq_one_letter_code
_entity_poly.pdbx_strand_id
1 'polypeptide(L)'
;MCGLVGFLGGDFSNGHVNNDILQKMSDQIVSRGPDSEGIWIDDSLRVGFAHRRLAILDLTSAGHQPMTSQSDRLVITYNGEIYNSLEIRDELVKIEAAPIWRGHSDTEILLAGFDVWGIKDTISRCTGMF
;
A
#
# COMPACT_ATOMS: atom_id res chain seq x y z
N MET A 1 9.98 6.24 -9.50
CA MET A 1 9.02 5.14 -9.23
C MET A 1 9.45 4.43 -7.96
N CYS A 2 8.51 4.16 -7.07
CA CYS A 2 8.75 3.48 -5.81
C CYS A 2 9.36 2.08 -5.99
N GLY A 3 9.87 1.50 -4.92
CA GLY A 3 10.30 0.11 -4.87
C GLY A 3 9.49 -0.64 -3.82
N LEU A 4 9.18 -1.90 -4.10
CA LEU A 4 8.55 -2.77 -3.14
C LEU A 4 9.21 -4.15 -3.15
N VAL A 5 9.29 -4.76 -1.99
CA VAL A 5 9.75 -6.13 -1.80
C VAL A 5 8.87 -6.80 -0.75
N GLY A 6 8.86 -8.12 -0.73
CA GLY A 6 8.10 -8.86 0.27
C GLY A 6 8.39 -10.34 0.19
N PHE A 7 7.84 -11.06 1.15
CA PHE A 7 7.86 -12.52 1.18
C PHE A 7 6.48 -13.05 1.58
N LEU A 8 6.22 -14.28 1.15
CA LEU A 8 5.05 -15.07 1.52
C LEU A 8 5.49 -16.48 1.88
N GLY A 9 5.10 -16.94 3.06
CA GLY A 9 5.48 -18.26 3.56
C GLY A 9 6.95 -18.31 4.02
N GLY A 10 7.46 -19.52 4.23
CA GLY A 10 8.79 -19.77 4.76
C GLY A 10 8.78 -20.29 6.21
N ASP A 11 9.89 -20.88 6.65
CA ASP A 11 10.08 -21.32 8.03
C ASP A 11 10.81 -20.22 8.81
N PHE A 12 10.03 -19.29 9.32
CA PHE A 12 10.52 -18.16 10.10
C PHE A 12 10.18 -18.38 11.58
N SER A 13 10.93 -19.23 12.22
CA SER A 13 10.72 -19.56 13.64
C SER A 13 11.09 -18.42 14.61
N ASN A 14 11.72 -17.35 14.13
CA ASN A 14 12.10 -16.17 14.92
C ASN A 14 11.65 -14.89 14.22
N GLY A 15 10.63 -14.19 14.75
CA GLY A 15 10.08 -12.94 14.18
C GLY A 15 11.11 -11.83 13.95
N HIS A 16 12.17 -11.77 14.75
CA HIS A 16 13.27 -10.82 14.55
C HIS A 16 14.05 -11.05 13.26
N VAL A 17 14.21 -12.31 12.84
CA VAL A 17 14.90 -12.65 11.59
C VAL A 17 14.13 -12.13 10.36
N ASN A 18 12.82 -12.13 10.42
CA ASN A 18 11.96 -11.66 9.32
C ASN A 18 12.11 -10.16 9.09
N ASN A 19 12.16 -9.38 10.17
CA ASN A 19 12.35 -7.94 10.06
C ASN A 19 13.73 -7.59 9.48
N ASP A 20 14.79 -8.23 9.96
CA ASP A 20 16.15 -8.01 9.47
C ASP A 20 16.33 -8.42 8.01
N ILE A 21 15.69 -9.50 7.58
CA ILE A 21 15.72 -9.94 6.19
C ILE A 21 14.99 -8.93 5.32
N LEU A 22 13.80 -8.52 5.72
CA LEU A 22 12.97 -7.58 4.98
C LEU A 22 13.64 -6.21 4.89
N GLN A 23 14.30 -5.77 5.96
CA GLN A 23 15.10 -4.54 5.95
C GLN A 23 16.25 -4.64 4.94
N LYS A 24 17.01 -5.74 4.96
CA LYS A 24 18.10 -5.96 4.00
C LYS A 24 17.61 -6.01 2.55
N MET A 25 16.44 -6.61 2.30
CA MET A 25 15.82 -6.61 0.97
C MET A 25 15.44 -5.18 0.55
N SER A 26 14.83 -4.42 1.47
CA SER A 26 14.46 -3.01 1.25
C SER A 26 15.68 -2.14 0.94
N ASP A 27 16.80 -2.36 1.63
CA ASP A 27 18.03 -1.59 1.44
C ASP A 27 18.64 -1.76 0.04
N GLN A 28 18.38 -2.89 -0.63
CA GLN A 28 18.85 -3.11 -2.01
C GLN A 28 18.11 -2.25 -3.04
N ILE A 29 16.95 -1.71 -2.67
CA ILE A 29 16.11 -0.93 -3.58
C ILE A 29 15.93 0.53 -3.16
N VAL A 30 16.79 1.06 -2.29
CA VAL A 30 16.77 2.46 -1.82
C VAL A 30 16.76 3.45 -2.99
N SER A 31 17.52 3.16 -4.06
CA SER A 31 17.57 4.02 -5.25
C SER A 31 16.23 4.18 -5.97
N ARG A 32 15.25 3.30 -5.73
CA ARG A 32 13.91 3.36 -6.31
C ARG A 32 13.03 4.37 -5.61
N GLY A 33 13.23 4.55 -4.30
CA GLY A 33 12.42 5.43 -3.47
C GLY A 33 13.20 5.91 -2.25
N PRO A 34 13.98 6.98 -2.38
CA PRO A 34 14.89 7.44 -1.33
C PRO A 34 14.21 8.26 -0.23
N ASP A 35 12.95 8.69 -0.44
CA ASP A 35 12.32 9.71 0.41
C ASP A 35 11.79 9.14 1.73
N SER A 36 11.28 7.91 1.71
CA SER A 36 10.88 7.21 2.94
C SER A 36 10.83 5.69 2.75
N GLU A 37 10.81 4.99 3.86
CA GLU A 37 10.64 3.54 3.90
C GLU A 37 9.54 3.13 4.87
N GLY A 38 8.97 1.96 4.65
CA GLY A 38 8.08 1.32 5.58
C GLY A 38 8.15 -0.19 5.49
N ILE A 39 7.92 -0.83 6.63
CA ILE A 39 7.92 -2.28 6.79
C ILE A 39 6.62 -2.68 7.49
N TRP A 40 6.02 -3.75 7.04
CA TRP A 40 4.89 -4.40 7.68
C TRP A 40 5.06 -5.90 7.64
N ILE A 41 4.78 -6.57 8.77
CA ILE A 41 4.89 -8.03 8.92
C ILE A 41 3.65 -8.55 9.62
N ASP A 42 3.11 -9.65 9.11
CA ASP A 42 2.16 -10.50 9.81
C ASP A 42 2.79 -11.88 10.04
N ASP A 43 3.20 -12.14 11.27
CA ASP A 43 3.84 -13.39 11.65
C ASP A 43 2.89 -14.58 11.55
N SER A 44 1.59 -14.37 11.78
CA SER A 44 0.58 -15.43 11.73
C SER A 44 0.34 -15.94 10.31
N LEU A 45 0.34 -15.02 9.35
CA LEU A 45 0.18 -15.31 7.93
C LEU A 45 1.52 -15.56 7.22
N ARG A 46 2.64 -15.31 7.91
CA ARG A 46 4.00 -15.38 7.36
C ARG A 46 4.15 -14.52 6.12
N VAL A 47 3.68 -13.29 6.19
CA VAL A 47 3.74 -12.29 5.12
C VAL A 47 4.50 -11.08 5.61
N GLY A 48 5.39 -10.56 4.78
CA GLY A 48 6.07 -9.31 5.05
C GLY A 48 6.18 -8.45 3.80
N PHE A 49 5.95 -7.16 3.96
CA PHE A 49 6.09 -6.15 2.91
C PHE A 49 7.04 -5.05 3.35
N ALA A 50 7.90 -4.60 2.43
CA ALA A 50 8.63 -3.37 2.59
C ALA A 50 8.45 -2.48 1.34
N HIS A 51 8.42 -1.18 1.57
CA HIS A 51 8.21 -0.18 0.54
C HIS A 51 9.26 0.92 0.66
N ARG A 52 9.87 1.28 -0.47
CA ARG A 52 10.72 2.47 -0.65
C ARG A 52 9.96 3.48 -1.47
N ARG A 53 9.69 4.62 -0.87
CA ARG A 53 8.83 5.64 -1.45
C ARG A 53 9.64 6.71 -2.18
N LEU A 54 9.22 7.00 -3.40
CA LEU A 54 9.47 8.26 -4.08
C LEU A 54 8.18 9.08 -3.99
N ALA A 55 8.20 10.14 -3.19
CA ALA A 55 7.02 10.95 -2.91
C ALA A 55 6.75 11.90 -4.08
N ILE A 56 5.62 11.71 -4.78
CA ILE A 56 5.24 12.47 -5.97
C ILE A 56 3.89 13.17 -5.77
N LEU A 57 2.82 12.41 -5.53
CA LEU A 57 1.45 12.94 -5.41
C LEU A 57 1.13 13.48 -4.02
N ASP A 58 1.53 12.76 -2.98
CA ASP A 58 1.32 13.14 -1.59
C ASP A 58 2.67 13.20 -0.89
N LEU A 59 3.11 14.38 -0.50
CA LEU A 59 4.40 14.58 0.18
C LEU A 59 4.31 14.37 1.70
N THR A 60 3.12 14.11 2.22
CA THR A 60 2.89 13.92 3.65
C THR A 60 3.11 12.47 4.09
N SER A 61 3.11 12.24 5.38
CA SER A 61 3.15 10.90 5.96
C SER A 61 1.88 10.07 5.68
N ALA A 62 0.79 10.70 5.24
CA ALA A 62 -0.44 10.01 4.87
C ALA A 62 -0.29 9.08 3.65
N GLY A 63 0.70 9.36 2.77
CA GLY A 63 1.05 8.48 1.66
C GLY A 63 2.05 7.38 2.01
N HIS A 64 2.33 7.13 3.29
CA HIS A 64 3.24 6.07 3.75
C HIS A 64 2.72 4.68 3.39
N GLN A 65 3.65 3.79 3.01
CA GLN A 65 3.35 2.39 2.68
C GLN A 65 4.37 1.45 3.34
N PRO A 66 4.01 0.19 3.63
CA PRO A 66 2.70 -0.43 3.40
C PRO A 66 1.57 0.30 4.11
N MET A 67 0.40 0.37 3.46
CA MET A 67 -0.75 1.12 3.95
C MET A 67 -1.87 0.16 4.37
N THR A 68 -2.42 0.38 5.57
CA THR A 68 -3.56 -0.38 6.08
C THR A 68 -4.86 0.33 5.74
N SER A 69 -5.88 -0.43 5.34
CA SER A 69 -7.23 0.09 5.11
C SER A 69 -7.86 0.58 6.42
N GLN A 70 -8.92 1.40 6.31
CA GLN A 70 -9.61 1.91 7.51
C GLN A 70 -10.33 0.81 8.30
N SER A 71 -10.69 -0.27 7.62
CA SER A 71 -11.30 -1.46 8.25
C SER A 71 -10.29 -2.38 8.93
N ASP A 72 -9.00 -2.10 8.84
CA ASP A 72 -7.87 -2.96 9.27
C ASP A 72 -7.85 -4.36 8.62
N ARG A 73 -8.67 -4.58 7.57
CA ARG A 73 -8.78 -5.87 6.90
C ARG A 73 -7.73 -6.09 5.81
N LEU A 74 -7.20 -5.00 5.25
CA LEU A 74 -6.34 -5.05 4.08
C LEU A 74 -5.06 -4.25 4.34
N VAL A 75 -3.96 -4.77 3.83
CA VAL A 75 -2.69 -4.05 3.75
C VAL A 75 -2.20 -4.07 2.32
N ILE A 76 -1.81 -2.92 1.81
CA ILE A 76 -1.28 -2.77 0.46
C ILE A 76 0.15 -2.25 0.46
N THR A 77 0.97 -2.78 -0.43
CA THR A 77 2.17 -2.13 -0.94
C THR A 77 2.00 -2.00 -2.44
N TYR A 78 2.18 -0.79 -2.96
CA TYR A 78 1.75 -0.43 -4.30
C TYR A 78 2.78 0.48 -5.00
N ASN A 79 3.07 0.18 -6.24
CA ASN A 79 3.87 1.02 -7.11
C ASN A 79 3.15 1.19 -8.46
N GLY A 80 2.40 2.25 -8.57
CA GLY A 80 1.60 2.58 -9.76
C GLY A 80 0.97 3.95 -9.60
N GLU A 81 0.07 4.28 -10.51
CA GLU A 81 -0.70 5.51 -10.52
C GLU A 81 -2.10 5.24 -11.08
N ILE A 82 -3.12 5.62 -10.32
CA ILE A 82 -4.53 5.55 -10.73
C ILE A 82 -4.94 6.93 -11.26
N TYR A 83 -5.07 7.07 -12.56
CA TYR A 83 -5.33 8.35 -13.23
C TYR A 83 -6.72 8.92 -12.90
N ASN A 84 -7.72 8.04 -12.76
CA ASN A 84 -9.08 8.42 -12.41
C ASN A 84 -9.40 8.28 -10.91
N SER A 85 -8.40 8.40 -10.04
CA SER A 85 -8.56 8.24 -8.59
C SER A 85 -9.59 9.20 -7.99
N LEU A 86 -9.65 10.44 -8.46
CA LEU A 86 -10.63 11.42 -7.99
C LEU A 86 -12.07 11.03 -8.35
N GLU A 87 -12.30 10.44 -9.52
CA GLU A 87 -13.61 9.94 -9.93
C GLU A 87 -14.07 8.80 -9.01
N ILE A 88 -13.15 7.87 -8.69
CA ILE A 88 -13.40 6.77 -7.75
C ILE A 88 -13.71 7.32 -6.35
N ARG A 89 -12.96 8.33 -5.90
CA ARG A 89 -13.22 9.03 -4.63
C ARG A 89 -14.62 9.64 -4.60
N ASP A 90 -15.02 10.31 -5.66
CA ASP A 90 -16.34 10.93 -5.79
C ASP A 90 -17.46 9.88 -5.80
N GLU A 91 -17.25 8.72 -6.43
CA GLU A 91 -18.19 7.60 -6.37
C GLU A 91 -18.38 7.10 -4.93
N LEU A 92 -17.29 6.90 -4.18
CA LEU A 92 -17.34 6.50 -2.78
C LEU A 92 -18.09 7.50 -1.91
N VAL A 93 -17.91 8.80 -2.14
CA VAL A 93 -18.64 9.87 -1.45
C VAL A 93 -20.13 9.82 -1.78
N LYS A 94 -20.49 9.68 -3.05
CA LYS A 94 -21.88 9.62 -3.50
C LYS A 94 -22.69 8.48 -2.91
N ILE A 95 -22.04 7.34 -2.65
CA ILE A 95 -22.68 6.17 -2.03
C ILE A 95 -22.56 6.17 -0.50
N GLU A 96 -22.08 7.27 0.09
CA GLU A 96 -21.90 7.44 1.55
C GLU A 96 -20.97 6.36 2.17
N ALA A 97 -20.03 5.84 1.39
CA ALA A 97 -19.08 4.79 1.81
C ALA A 97 -17.63 5.29 1.87
N ALA A 98 -17.40 6.60 1.71
CA ALA A 98 -16.08 7.19 1.81
C ALA A 98 -15.54 7.12 3.24
N PRO A 99 -14.26 6.74 3.42
CA PRO A 99 -13.62 6.80 4.72
C PRO A 99 -13.34 8.25 5.16
N ILE A 100 -12.85 8.41 6.39
CA ILE A 100 -12.19 9.66 6.78
C ILE A 100 -10.82 9.67 6.12
N TRP A 101 -10.67 10.51 5.08
CA TRP A 101 -9.43 10.58 4.32
C TRP A 101 -8.27 11.11 5.15
N ARG A 102 -7.15 10.40 5.16
CA ARG A 102 -5.90 10.80 5.84
C ARG A 102 -5.06 11.74 4.96
N GLY A 103 -5.16 11.55 3.63
CA GLY A 103 -4.36 12.27 2.64
C GLY A 103 -5.04 12.36 1.28
N HIS A 104 -4.19 12.43 0.26
CA HIS A 104 -4.60 12.61 -1.13
C HIS A 104 -4.01 11.55 -2.06
N SER A 105 -3.46 10.46 -1.52
CA SER A 105 -2.86 9.41 -2.34
C SER A 105 -3.93 8.57 -3.03
N ASP A 106 -3.67 8.19 -4.27
CA ASP A 106 -4.46 7.23 -5.03
C ASP A 106 -4.49 5.85 -4.35
N THR A 107 -3.42 5.48 -3.64
CA THR A 107 -3.33 4.25 -2.84
C THR A 107 -4.40 4.18 -1.75
N GLU A 108 -4.67 5.29 -1.06
CA GLU A 108 -5.73 5.34 -0.04
C GLU A 108 -7.12 5.16 -0.67
N ILE A 109 -7.33 5.78 -1.83
CA ILE A 109 -8.58 5.65 -2.60
C ILE A 109 -8.77 4.22 -3.08
N LEU A 110 -7.70 3.58 -3.55
CA LEU A 110 -7.71 2.17 -3.96
C LEU A 110 -8.10 1.25 -2.80
N LEU A 111 -7.50 1.44 -1.62
CA LEU A 111 -7.84 0.68 -0.41
C LEU A 111 -9.30 0.87 0.01
N ALA A 112 -9.80 2.10 -0.04
CA ALA A 112 -11.20 2.39 0.28
C ALA A 112 -12.14 1.67 -0.70
N GLY A 113 -11.81 1.66 -1.99
CA GLY A 113 -12.54 0.89 -2.98
C GLY A 113 -12.53 -0.61 -2.68
N PHE A 114 -11.37 -1.15 -2.28
CA PHE A 114 -11.26 -2.57 -1.91
C PHE A 114 -12.12 -2.95 -0.72
N ASP A 115 -12.25 -2.06 0.27
CA ASP A 115 -13.11 -2.29 1.44
C ASP A 115 -14.61 -2.31 1.06
N VAL A 116 -15.02 -1.49 0.09
CA VAL A 116 -16.42 -1.28 -0.31
C VAL A 116 -16.88 -2.26 -1.39
N TRP A 117 -16.12 -2.37 -2.47
CA TRP A 117 -16.51 -3.17 -3.67
C TRP A 117 -15.74 -4.48 -3.80
N GLY A 118 -14.68 -4.66 -3.00
CA GLY A 118 -13.73 -5.76 -3.18
C GLY A 118 -12.67 -5.45 -4.24
N ILE A 119 -11.61 -6.27 -4.26
CA ILE A 119 -10.43 -6.03 -5.08
C ILE A 119 -10.76 -6.03 -6.57
N LYS A 120 -11.46 -7.06 -7.06
CA LYS A 120 -11.75 -7.25 -8.48
C LYS A 120 -12.57 -6.09 -9.06
N ASP A 121 -13.64 -5.70 -8.38
CA ASP A 121 -14.56 -4.68 -8.88
C ASP A 121 -13.94 -3.29 -8.79
N THR A 122 -13.09 -3.04 -7.80
CA THR A 122 -12.32 -1.79 -7.71
C THR A 122 -11.32 -1.69 -8.87
N ILE A 123 -10.53 -2.74 -9.11
CA ILE A 123 -9.55 -2.74 -10.20
C ILE A 123 -10.22 -2.53 -11.55
N SER A 124 -11.40 -3.11 -11.78
CA SER A 124 -12.13 -2.92 -13.04
C SER A 124 -12.66 -1.49 -13.26
N ARG A 125 -12.71 -0.66 -12.22
CA ARG A 125 -13.05 0.76 -12.27
C ARG A 125 -11.84 1.65 -12.50
N CYS A 126 -10.63 1.14 -12.20
CA CYS A 126 -9.40 1.92 -12.28
C CYS A 126 -8.93 2.07 -13.73
N THR A 127 -8.45 3.27 -14.03
CA THR A 127 -7.67 3.55 -15.22
C THR A 127 -6.31 4.07 -14.76
N GLY A 128 -5.22 3.45 -15.20
CA GLY A 128 -3.91 3.82 -14.71
C GLY A 128 -2.81 2.88 -15.19
N MET A 129 -1.66 3.02 -14.55
CA MET A 129 -0.49 2.18 -14.76
C MET A 129 -0.10 1.53 -13.43
N PHE A 130 -0.36 0.22 -13.31
CA PHE A 130 -0.13 -0.55 -12.10
C PHE A 130 0.03 -2.05 -12.39
#